data_4893af2861d073e33321ce509a04fbab
#
_entry.id   4893af2861d073e33321ce509a04fbab
#
_cell.length_a   1.000
_cell.length_b   1.000
_cell.length_c   1.000
_cell.angle_alpha   90.00
_cell.angle_beta   90.00
_cell.angle_gamma   90.00
#
_symmetry.space_group_name_H-M   'P 1'
#
loop_
_entity.id
_entity.type
_entity.pdbx_description
1 polymer ?
#
loop_
_entity_poly.entity_id
_entity_poly.type
_entity_poly.pdbx_seq_one_letter_code
_entity_poly.pdbx_strand_id
1 'polypeptide(L)'
;TKHRTLYPNKPIPILFYFHGYPASSRNWLEKSSFASFGYDVVAIDFRNQGGLSKDKSNSSPSVFGHLTIGLDENIEDMIFYKNILDTLILSRIVSTFDEVDSKNIVTYGASQGGAFSIMFAALNKKVTKCISLYPFLSDFQTFYDLDNRNNAYAEFTHHARWFNTTGQNT
;
A
#
# COMPACT_ATOMS: atom_id res chain seq x y z
N THR A 1 18.46 0.33 -6.80
CA THR A 1 19.35 0.60 -7.93
C THR A 1 19.09 2.02 -8.40
N LYS A 2 20.08 2.90 -8.30
CA LYS A 2 19.97 4.29 -8.78
C LYS A 2 20.23 4.29 -10.28
N HIS A 3 19.25 4.68 -11.08
CA HIS A 3 19.45 5.02 -12.48
C HIS A 3 19.41 6.54 -12.63
N ARG A 4 20.54 7.16 -12.56
CA ARG A 4 20.76 8.59 -12.74
C ARG A 4 21.36 8.85 -14.11
N THR A 5 20.56 9.04 -15.13
CA THR A 5 21.11 9.23 -16.47
C THR A 5 20.66 10.48 -17.22
N LEU A 6 19.53 11.09 -16.84
CA LEU A 6 19.02 12.21 -17.62
C LEU A 6 19.21 13.61 -16.99
N TYR A 7 19.34 13.69 -15.65
CA TYR A 7 19.46 14.99 -14.96
C TYR A 7 20.44 14.92 -13.78
N PRO A 8 21.76 14.90 -14.04
CA PRO A 8 22.77 14.63 -13.01
C PRO A 8 22.85 15.71 -11.91
N ASN A 9 22.29 16.89 -12.12
CA ASN A 9 22.49 18.07 -11.25
C ASN A 9 21.20 18.68 -10.68
N LYS A 10 20.05 18.00 -10.79
CA LYS A 10 18.79 18.49 -10.21
C LYS A 10 18.14 17.41 -9.36
N PRO A 11 17.55 17.76 -8.21
CA PRO A 11 16.68 16.84 -7.48
C PRO A 11 15.55 16.34 -8.37
N ILE A 12 15.26 15.06 -8.29
CA ILE A 12 14.25 14.37 -9.12
C ILE A 12 13.01 14.11 -8.28
N PRO A 13 11.78 14.39 -8.80
CA PRO A 13 10.55 14.08 -8.10
C PRO A 13 10.42 12.58 -7.84
N ILE A 14 9.77 12.24 -6.72
CA ILE A 14 9.61 10.86 -6.29
C ILE A 14 8.23 10.34 -6.69
N LEU A 15 8.18 9.12 -7.20
CA LEU A 15 6.95 8.37 -7.35
C LEU A 15 6.95 7.17 -6.41
N PHE A 16 6.05 7.18 -5.43
CA PHE A 16 5.77 6.02 -4.60
C PHE A 16 4.81 5.08 -5.34
N TYR A 17 5.30 3.88 -5.62
CA TYR A 17 4.56 2.83 -6.28
C TYR A 17 4.08 1.80 -5.27
N PHE A 18 2.77 1.60 -5.19
CA PHE A 18 2.12 0.63 -4.33
C PHE A 18 1.52 -0.50 -5.14
N HIS A 19 1.93 -1.75 -4.85
CA HIS A 19 1.43 -2.93 -5.55
C HIS A 19 0.03 -3.34 -5.07
N GLY A 20 -0.70 -4.09 -5.90
CA GLY A 20 -1.97 -4.73 -5.54
C GLY A 20 -1.79 -5.96 -4.64
N TYR A 21 -2.88 -6.46 -4.08
CA TYR A 21 -2.90 -7.66 -3.25
C TYR A 21 -3.09 -8.93 -4.11
N PRO A 22 -2.42 -10.02 -3.80
CA PRO A 22 -1.28 -10.25 -2.92
C PRO A 22 0.07 -10.22 -3.67
N ALA A 23 0.36 -9.16 -4.38
CA ALA A 23 1.53 -9.05 -5.25
C ALA A 23 2.82 -8.62 -4.52
N SER A 24 3.77 -8.11 -5.28
CA SER A 24 5.03 -7.55 -4.78
C SER A 24 5.50 -6.41 -5.66
N SER A 25 6.48 -5.67 -5.18
CA SER A 25 7.11 -4.58 -5.92
C SER A 25 8.17 -5.03 -6.94
N ARG A 26 8.32 -6.33 -7.20
CA ARG A 26 9.45 -6.90 -7.97
C ARG A 26 9.42 -6.66 -9.47
N ASN A 27 8.28 -6.31 -10.06
CA ASN A 27 8.20 -6.03 -11.49
C ASN A 27 8.83 -4.66 -11.81
N TRP A 28 10.14 -4.66 -12.07
CA TRP A 28 10.88 -3.44 -12.40
C TRP A 28 10.65 -2.94 -13.82
N LEU A 29 10.22 -3.80 -14.73
CA LEU A 29 9.91 -3.39 -16.10
C LEU A 29 8.76 -2.36 -16.13
N GLU A 30 7.71 -2.61 -15.37
CA GLU A 30 6.61 -1.66 -15.22
C GLU A 30 7.07 -0.32 -14.64
N LYS A 31 7.97 -0.37 -13.66
CA LYS A 31 8.48 0.84 -12.99
C LYS A 31 9.48 1.62 -13.81
N SER A 32 10.17 0.97 -14.74
CA SER A 32 11.12 1.64 -15.63
C SER A 32 10.45 2.68 -16.53
N SER A 33 9.18 2.50 -16.87
CA SER A 33 8.41 3.50 -17.61
C SER A 33 8.27 4.81 -16.82
N PHE A 34 7.99 4.74 -15.52
CA PHE A 34 7.93 5.93 -14.68
C PHE A 34 9.30 6.60 -14.54
N ALA A 35 10.37 5.80 -14.42
CA ALA A 35 11.73 6.32 -14.41
C ALA A 35 12.09 7.05 -15.71
N SER A 36 11.61 6.55 -16.86
CA SER A 36 11.81 7.22 -18.17
C SER A 36 11.07 8.56 -18.28
N PHE A 37 10.01 8.76 -17.52
CA PHE A 37 9.32 10.05 -17.38
C PHE A 37 9.99 11.01 -16.40
N GLY A 38 11.12 10.66 -15.83
CA GLY A 38 11.90 11.52 -14.95
C GLY A 38 11.54 11.44 -13.48
N TYR A 39 11.01 10.30 -13.00
CA TYR A 39 10.75 10.06 -11.59
C TYR A 39 11.79 9.12 -10.97
N ASP A 40 12.19 9.40 -9.74
CA ASP A 40 12.79 8.38 -8.88
C ASP A 40 11.66 7.51 -8.32
N VAL A 41 11.69 6.21 -8.64
CA VAL A 41 10.62 5.29 -8.24
C VAL A 41 10.98 4.58 -6.94
N VAL A 42 10.14 4.76 -5.95
CA VAL A 42 10.19 4.08 -4.65
C VAL A 42 9.07 3.06 -4.58
N ALA A 43 9.39 1.79 -4.52
CA ALA A 43 8.42 0.73 -4.41
C ALA A 43 8.68 -0.10 -3.16
N ILE A 44 7.63 -0.32 -2.36
CA ILE A 44 7.66 -1.09 -1.14
C ILE A 44 6.96 -2.43 -1.34
N ASP A 45 7.52 -3.50 -0.78
CA ASP A 45 6.80 -4.74 -0.58
C ASP A 45 5.99 -4.64 0.72
N PHE A 46 4.68 -4.80 0.66
CA PHE A 46 3.87 -4.89 1.87
C PHE A 46 4.18 -6.17 2.65
N ARG A 47 4.10 -6.08 3.98
CA ARG A 47 4.46 -7.17 4.89
C ARG A 47 3.68 -8.44 4.57
N ASN A 48 4.37 -9.58 4.58
CA ASN A 48 3.83 -10.93 4.39
C ASN A 48 3.03 -11.17 3.09
N GLN A 49 3.17 -10.30 2.11
CA GLN A 49 2.63 -10.52 0.76
C GLN A 49 3.69 -11.17 -0.16
N GLY A 50 3.56 -11.06 -1.46
CA GLY A 50 4.44 -11.73 -2.43
C GLY A 50 5.90 -11.28 -2.47
N GLY A 51 6.29 -10.29 -1.65
CA GLY A 51 7.62 -9.70 -1.63
C GLY A 51 8.56 -10.23 -0.54
N LEU A 52 9.55 -9.41 -0.18
CA LEU A 52 10.58 -9.76 0.81
C LEU A 52 10.27 -9.26 2.22
N SER A 53 9.34 -8.32 2.36
CA SER A 53 8.97 -7.77 3.67
C SER A 53 8.22 -8.79 4.52
N LYS A 54 8.66 -8.93 5.77
CA LYS A 54 8.08 -9.87 6.74
C LYS A 54 7.57 -9.13 7.95
N ASP A 55 6.44 -9.58 8.50
CA ASP A 55 5.99 -9.21 9.81
C ASP A 55 6.41 -10.30 10.81
N LYS A 56 7.25 -9.92 11.78
CA LYS A 56 7.74 -10.86 12.79
C LYS A 56 6.68 -11.29 13.78
N SER A 57 5.63 -10.50 13.95
CA SER A 57 4.51 -10.81 14.87
C SER A 57 3.58 -11.88 14.30
N ASN A 58 3.66 -12.16 12.99
CA ASN A 58 2.80 -13.14 12.33
C ASN A 58 3.61 -13.89 11.27
N SER A 59 3.96 -15.12 11.56
CA SER A 59 4.96 -15.90 10.83
C SER A 59 4.44 -16.60 9.57
N SER A 60 3.13 -16.53 9.29
CA SER A 60 2.56 -17.27 8.16
C SER A 60 2.23 -16.36 6.99
N PRO A 61 2.86 -16.55 5.82
CA PRO A 61 2.34 -15.96 4.59
C PRO A 61 1.04 -16.68 4.24
N SER A 62 -0.08 -16.09 4.62
CA SER A 62 -1.39 -16.62 4.23
C SER A 62 -1.91 -15.82 3.06
N VAL A 63 -2.35 -16.51 2.02
CA VAL A 63 -3.07 -15.88 0.90
C VAL A 63 -4.49 -15.51 1.34
N PHE A 64 -5.03 -16.20 2.34
CA PHE A 64 -6.35 -15.95 2.91
C PHE A 64 -6.23 -15.55 4.37
N GLY A 65 -7.04 -14.59 4.81
CA GLY A 65 -7.04 -14.05 6.17
C GLY A 65 -5.97 -12.99 6.43
N HIS A 66 -5.13 -12.69 5.46
CA HIS A 66 -4.07 -11.70 5.63
C HIS A 66 -4.61 -10.28 5.79
N LEU A 67 -5.66 -9.93 5.04
CA LEU A 67 -6.28 -8.61 5.08
C LEU A 67 -6.98 -8.32 6.40
N THR A 68 -7.35 -9.36 7.14
CA THR A 68 -8.07 -9.25 8.43
C THR A 68 -7.15 -9.34 9.64
N ILE A 69 -5.84 -9.50 9.46
CA ILE A 69 -4.88 -9.55 10.57
C ILE A 69 -4.99 -8.28 11.41
N GLY A 70 -5.23 -8.45 12.71
CA GLY A 70 -5.35 -7.39 13.69
C GLY A 70 -6.69 -6.65 13.68
N LEU A 71 -7.67 -7.09 12.89
CA LEU A 71 -8.95 -6.39 12.76
C LEU A 71 -9.77 -6.39 14.05
N ASP A 72 -9.70 -7.47 14.85
CA ASP A 72 -10.40 -7.60 16.15
C ASP A 72 -9.54 -7.20 17.36
N GLU A 73 -8.35 -6.71 17.12
CA GLU A 73 -7.39 -6.33 18.13
C GLU A 73 -7.24 -4.80 18.18
N ASN A 74 -6.06 -4.34 18.59
CA ASN A 74 -5.78 -2.91 18.55
C ASN A 74 -5.48 -2.46 17.11
N ILE A 75 -5.82 -1.21 16.79
CA ILE A 75 -5.52 -0.63 15.48
C ILE A 75 -4.04 -0.78 15.08
N GLU A 76 -3.15 -0.76 16.05
CA GLU A 76 -1.70 -0.91 15.86
C GLU A 76 -1.30 -2.31 15.40
N ASP A 77 -2.13 -3.30 15.62
CA ASP A 77 -1.93 -4.68 15.20
C ASP A 77 -2.42 -4.95 13.78
N MET A 78 -3.26 -4.04 13.27
CA MET A 78 -3.77 -4.16 11.89
C MET A 78 -2.64 -4.10 10.87
N ILE A 79 -2.66 -5.05 9.93
CA ILE A 79 -1.65 -5.12 8.87
C ILE A 79 -1.61 -3.84 8.02
N PHE A 80 -2.76 -3.21 7.78
CA PHE A 80 -2.84 -1.96 7.03
C PHE A 80 -2.18 -0.80 7.78
N TYR A 81 -2.40 -0.71 9.09
CA TYR A 81 -1.76 0.30 9.93
C TYR A 81 -0.24 0.15 9.89
N LYS A 82 0.27 -1.07 10.06
CA LYS A 82 1.71 -1.36 9.99
C LYS A 82 2.30 -1.01 8.63
N ASN A 83 1.63 -1.36 7.54
CA ASN A 83 2.10 -1.08 6.19
C ASN A 83 2.10 0.43 5.86
N ILE A 84 1.11 1.19 6.32
CA ILE A 84 1.12 2.65 6.11
C ILE A 84 2.21 3.34 6.92
N LEU A 85 2.47 2.87 8.14
CA LEU A 85 3.60 3.37 8.96
C LEU A 85 4.94 3.10 8.27
N ASP A 86 5.15 1.88 7.74
CA ASP A 86 6.36 1.55 7.00
C ASP A 86 6.56 2.49 5.81
N THR A 87 5.48 2.81 5.09
CA THR A 87 5.52 3.73 3.96
C THR A 87 5.89 5.15 4.39
N LEU A 88 5.33 5.63 5.50
CA LEU A 88 5.65 6.95 6.05
C LEU A 88 7.11 7.02 6.52
N ILE A 89 7.62 5.96 7.16
CA ILE A 89 9.03 5.86 7.57
C ILE A 89 9.93 5.86 6.34
N LEU A 90 9.61 5.04 5.33
CA LEU A 90 10.36 4.98 4.08
C LEU A 90 10.41 6.35 3.39
N SER A 91 9.29 7.07 3.38
CA SER A 91 9.23 8.43 2.83
C SER A 91 10.17 9.40 3.54
N ARG A 92 10.27 9.31 4.87
CA ARG A 92 11.21 10.13 5.65
C ARG A 92 12.66 9.80 5.27
N ILE A 93 13.00 8.51 5.19
CA ILE A 93 14.34 8.05 4.82
C ILE A 93 14.70 8.54 3.40
N VAL A 94 13.83 8.33 2.42
CA VAL A 94 14.08 8.73 1.03
C VAL A 94 14.20 10.25 0.91
N SER A 95 13.46 10.99 1.71
CA SER A 95 13.53 12.47 1.73
C SER A 95 14.86 13.03 2.26
N THR A 96 15.75 12.20 2.82
CA THR A 96 17.09 12.62 3.24
C THR A 96 18.15 12.54 2.14
N PHE A 97 17.80 11.99 0.98
CA PHE A 97 18.73 11.86 -0.12
C PHE A 97 18.80 13.18 -0.91
N ASP A 98 20.01 13.71 -1.10
CA ASP A 98 20.25 15.01 -1.75
C ASP A 98 19.74 15.07 -3.19
N GLU A 99 19.72 13.92 -3.86
CA GLU A 99 19.28 13.81 -5.25
C GLU A 99 17.76 13.80 -5.43
N VAL A 100 17.01 13.78 -4.35
CA VAL A 100 15.56 13.62 -4.36
C VAL A 100 14.86 14.95 -4.14
N ASP A 101 13.89 15.29 -5.00
CA ASP A 101 12.96 16.39 -4.75
C ASP A 101 11.84 15.94 -3.79
N SER A 102 12.13 16.04 -2.50
CA SER A 102 11.21 15.66 -1.43
C SER A 102 9.97 16.56 -1.31
N LYS A 103 9.86 17.63 -2.12
CA LYS A 103 8.67 18.50 -2.17
C LYS A 103 7.70 18.11 -3.28
N ASN A 104 8.13 17.26 -4.20
CA ASN A 104 7.33 16.76 -5.31
C ASN A 104 7.18 15.24 -5.23
N ILE A 105 6.27 14.80 -4.40
CA ILE A 105 5.94 13.39 -4.21
C ILE A 105 4.66 13.07 -4.99
N VAL A 106 4.71 12.01 -5.78
CA VAL A 106 3.56 11.45 -6.49
C VAL A 106 3.30 10.06 -5.93
N THR A 107 2.04 9.68 -5.77
CA THR A 107 1.65 8.31 -5.42
C THR A 107 0.95 7.65 -6.59
N TYR A 108 1.19 6.36 -6.78
CA TYR A 108 0.56 5.54 -7.79
C TYR A 108 0.30 4.14 -7.28
N GLY A 109 -0.88 3.62 -7.58
CA GLY A 109 -1.19 2.23 -7.30
C GLY A 109 -2.59 1.83 -7.78
N ALA A 110 -2.78 0.53 -7.91
CA ALA A 110 -4.04 -0.07 -8.32
C ALA A 110 -4.55 -1.02 -7.25
N SER A 111 -5.87 -1.20 -7.12
CA SER A 111 -6.50 -2.07 -6.13
C SER A 111 -6.04 -1.70 -4.71
N GLN A 112 -5.47 -2.63 -3.93
CA GLN A 112 -4.84 -2.32 -2.63
C GLN A 112 -3.86 -1.15 -2.74
N GLY A 113 -3.01 -1.13 -3.78
CA GLY A 113 -2.08 -0.03 -4.02
C GLY A 113 -2.77 1.31 -4.26
N GLY A 114 -3.96 1.30 -4.87
CA GLY A 114 -4.81 2.48 -5.03
C GLY A 114 -5.27 3.04 -3.68
N ALA A 115 -5.71 2.17 -2.76
CA ALA A 115 -6.06 2.56 -1.40
C ALA A 115 -4.87 3.16 -0.65
N PHE A 116 -3.70 2.51 -0.71
CA PHE A 116 -2.48 3.02 -0.09
C PHE A 116 -2.02 4.34 -0.69
N SER A 117 -2.22 4.56 -2.01
CA SER A 117 -1.96 5.85 -2.65
C SER A 117 -2.77 6.98 -2.02
N ILE A 118 -4.06 6.75 -1.77
CA ILE A 118 -4.96 7.71 -1.13
C ILE A 118 -4.57 7.93 0.33
N MET A 119 -4.40 6.84 1.10
CA MET A 119 -4.04 6.93 2.52
C MET A 119 -2.71 7.66 2.73
N PHE A 120 -1.71 7.33 1.94
CA PHE A 120 -0.42 7.99 2.03
C PHE A 120 -0.50 9.47 1.65
N ALA A 121 -1.27 9.82 0.61
CA ALA A 121 -1.48 11.22 0.22
C ALA A 121 -2.20 12.01 1.31
N ALA A 122 -3.16 11.41 2.00
CA ALA A 122 -3.86 12.04 3.11
C ALA A 122 -2.94 12.32 4.32
N LEU A 123 -1.99 11.42 4.59
CA LEU A 123 -1.11 11.48 5.75
C LEU A 123 0.21 12.23 5.50
N ASN A 124 0.61 12.41 4.24
CA ASN A 124 1.85 13.09 3.86
C ASN A 124 1.58 14.34 3.04
N LYS A 125 1.63 15.50 3.67
CA LYS A 125 1.37 16.81 3.05
C LYS A 125 2.34 17.19 1.91
N LYS A 126 3.43 16.44 1.71
CA LYS A 126 4.38 16.63 0.60
C LYS A 126 3.93 15.95 -0.68
N VAL A 127 2.87 15.14 -0.63
CA VAL A 127 2.28 14.54 -1.83
C VAL A 127 1.57 15.62 -2.64
N THR A 128 2.01 15.79 -3.88
CA THR A 128 1.48 16.80 -4.79
C THR A 128 0.47 16.21 -5.77
N LYS A 129 0.55 14.91 -6.04
CA LYS A 129 -0.37 14.19 -6.95
C LYS A 129 -0.61 12.77 -6.43
N CYS A 130 -1.86 12.33 -6.54
CA CYS A 130 -2.27 10.97 -6.20
C CYS A 130 -2.94 10.33 -7.42
N ILE A 131 -2.41 9.20 -7.87
CA ILE A 131 -2.96 8.40 -8.96
C ILE A 131 -3.43 7.06 -8.36
N SER A 132 -4.72 6.96 -8.14
CA SER A 132 -5.35 5.79 -7.57
C SER A 132 -6.25 5.13 -8.59
N LEU A 133 -5.95 3.88 -8.93
CA LEU A 133 -6.74 3.10 -9.89
C LEU A 133 -7.60 2.09 -9.14
N TYR A 134 -8.92 2.13 -9.38
CA TYR A 134 -9.91 1.22 -8.77
C TYR A 134 -9.54 0.80 -7.33
N PRO A 135 -9.51 1.78 -6.39
CA PRO A 135 -8.99 1.53 -5.05
C PRO A 135 -9.80 0.44 -4.33
N PHE A 136 -9.10 -0.54 -3.79
CA PHE A 136 -9.62 -1.50 -2.85
C PHE A 136 -9.72 -0.87 -1.45
N LEU A 137 -10.44 -1.46 -0.53
CA LEU A 137 -10.68 -0.93 0.83
C LEU A 137 -11.55 0.34 0.84
N SER A 138 -12.55 0.37 -0.02
CA SER A 138 -13.56 1.41 -0.05
C SER A 138 -14.95 0.77 -0.06
N ASP A 139 -15.94 1.45 0.51
CA ASP A 139 -17.35 1.05 0.53
C ASP A 139 -17.57 -0.39 1.05
N PHE A 140 -17.01 -0.70 2.21
CA PHE A 140 -17.15 -2.02 2.85
C PHE A 140 -18.60 -2.43 3.07
N GLN A 141 -19.49 -1.46 3.38
CA GLN A 141 -20.90 -1.75 3.65
C GLN A 141 -21.59 -2.32 2.41
N THR A 142 -21.43 -1.70 1.24
CA THR A 142 -21.99 -2.21 -0.01
C THR A 142 -21.50 -3.63 -0.31
N PHE A 143 -20.21 -3.92 -0.10
CA PHE A 143 -19.69 -5.27 -0.34
C PHE A 143 -20.21 -6.29 0.67
N TYR A 144 -20.38 -5.90 1.92
CA TYR A 144 -20.99 -6.75 2.94
C TYR A 144 -22.45 -7.08 2.61
N ASP A 145 -23.23 -6.07 2.22
CA ASP A 145 -24.64 -6.20 1.89
C ASP A 145 -24.89 -7.05 0.63
N LEU A 146 -23.99 -6.96 -0.34
CA LEU A 146 -24.05 -7.76 -1.56
C LEU A 146 -23.66 -9.23 -1.33
N ASP A 147 -23.23 -9.61 -0.15
CA ASP A 147 -22.81 -10.98 0.20
C ASP A 147 -21.84 -11.62 -0.81
N ASN A 148 -20.92 -10.86 -1.29
CA ASN A 148 -20.06 -11.26 -2.39
C ASN A 148 -18.85 -12.05 -1.91
N ARG A 149 -19.03 -13.36 -1.70
CA ARG A 149 -18.01 -14.28 -1.14
C ARG A 149 -16.84 -14.60 -2.04
N ASN A 150 -16.96 -14.31 -3.33
CA ASN A 150 -15.99 -14.72 -4.36
C ASN A 150 -15.19 -13.56 -4.95
N ASN A 151 -15.15 -12.42 -4.28
CA ASN A 151 -14.44 -11.24 -4.75
C ASN A 151 -13.29 -10.83 -3.83
N ALA A 152 -12.68 -9.69 -4.13
CA ALA A 152 -11.58 -9.12 -3.36
C ALA A 152 -11.90 -8.85 -1.88
N TYR A 153 -13.17 -8.74 -1.51
CA TYR A 153 -13.63 -8.50 -0.13
C TYR A 153 -14.04 -9.78 0.61
N ALA A 154 -13.90 -10.94 -0.02
CA ALA A 154 -14.32 -12.22 0.57
C ALA A 154 -13.70 -12.47 1.96
N GLU A 155 -12.45 -12.10 2.18
CA GLU A 155 -11.79 -12.24 3.47
C GLU A 155 -12.51 -11.45 4.57
N PHE A 156 -12.92 -10.21 4.31
CA PHE A 156 -13.66 -9.38 5.25
C PHE A 156 -15.06 -9.93 5.52
N THR A 157 -15.75 -10.37 4.46
CA THR A 157 -17.08 -10.97 4.59
C THR A 157 -17.04 -12.26 5.43
N HIS A 158 -16.07 -13.12 5.20
CA HIS A 158 -15.87 -14.33 5.99
C HIS A 158 -15.53 -13.98 7.44
N HIS A 159 -14.60 -13.07 7.66
CA HIS A 159 -14.20 -12.62 8.99
C HIS A 159 -15.40 -12.09 9.79
N ALA A 160 -16.16 -11.15 9.21
CA ALA A 160 -17.34 -10.58 9.85
C ALA A 160 -18.40 -11.64 10.22
N ARG A 161 -18.56 -12.69 9.42
CA ARG A 161 -19.52 -13.77 9.70
C ARG A 161 -19.06 -14.73 10.76
N TRP A 162 -17.77 -15.01 10.83
CA TRP A 162 -17.22 -16.03 11.73
C TRP A 162 -16.82 -15.47 13.08
N PHE A 163 -16.39 -14.23 13.11
CA PHE A 163 -15.84 -13.57 14.30
C PHE A 163 -16.68 -12.40 14.81
N ASN A 164 -17.81 -12.10 14.17
CA ASN A 164 -18.73 -11.11 14.71
C ASN A 164 -19.47 -11.66 15.94
N THR A 165 -18.71 -11.80 17.02
CA THR A 165 -19.19 -12.31 18.31
C THR A 165 -19.87 -11.24 19.14
N THR A 166 -19.93 -10.01 18.68
CA THR A 166 -20.42 -8.86 19.47
C THR A 166 -21.93 -8.78 19.53
N GLY A 167 -22.71 -9.75 19.02
CA GLY A 167 -24.14 -9.88 19.33
C GLY A 167 -24.99 -8.60 19.24
N GLN A 168 -24.46 -7.54 18.72
CA GLN A 168 -25.17 -6.29 18.48
C GLN A 168 -25.79 -6.34 17.10
N ASN A 169 -26.89 -7.10 17.03
CA ASN A 169 -27.93 -6.85 16.06
C ASN A 169 -28.49 -5.46 16.35
N THR A 170 -28.05 -4.48 15.63
CA THR A 170 -28.77 -3.21 15.47
C THR A 170 -29.06 -2.99 14.03
#